data_c969ba8787c51519ef4b3840dc85911e
#
_entry.id   c969ba8787c51519ef4b3840dc85911e
#
_cell.length_a   1.000
_cell.length_b   1.000
_cell.length_c   1.000
_cell.angle_alpha   90.00
_cell.angle_beta   90.00
_cell.angle_gamma   90.00
#
_symmetry.space_group_name_H-M   'P 1'
#
loop_
_entity.id
_entity.type
_entity.pdbx_description
1 polymer ?
#
loop_
_entity_poly.entity_id
_entity_poly.type
_entity_poly.pdbx_seq_one_letter_code
_entity_poly.pdbx_strand_id
1 'polypeptide(L)'
;MWLGPAPWRPYNEQYVQGRWRGYHDFDSGARLLDWGAHTVDLCQWANQADHTMPVKYEPNEQNIICTYENGVKLVIDFLKDPFGDRGPRWITRLGTCPVRFVGSEGSVETGDSGEMVVKPRSLDQQRSSTKRVRGLDVSAHSRNFFESVKSRKPTVCNPTVMRRSHIACHAAALAWILQRDLTIDPATETFVDDAEANRLRYRAPREWA
;
A
#
# COMPACT_ATOMS: atom_id res chain seq x y z
N MET A 1 7.80 23.42 16.11
CA MET A 1 8.51 22.69 15.02
C MET A 1 8.10 21.23 14.90
N TRP A 2 7.86 20.46 15.97
CA TRP A 2 7.51 19.02 15.88
C TRP A 2 6.26 18.74 15.03
N LEU A 3 5.22 19.56 15.15
CA LEU A 3 3.99 19.43 14.37
C LEU A 3 4.19 19.58 12.83
N GLY A 4 5.31 20.15 12.41
CA GLY A 4 5.53 20.40 10.99
C GLY A 4 4.38 21.18 10.34
N PRO A 5 3.91 20.77 9.17
CA PRO A 5 2.79 21.42 8.49
C PRO A 5 1.42 21.04 9.05
N ALA A 6 1.33 20.09 10.00
CA ALA A 6 0.07 19.69 10.58
C ALA A 6 -0.61 20.86 11.36
N PRO A 7 -1.94 20.84 11.50
CA PRO A 7 -2.66 21.83 12.30
C PRO A 7 -2.10 21.94 13.71
N TRP A 8 -2.17 23.15 14.27
CA TRP A 8 -1.72 23.35 15.65
C TRP A 8 -2.54 22.49 16.61
N ARG A 9 -1.84 21.79 17.51
CA ARG A 9 -2.43 20.97 18.57
C ARG A 9 -1.64 21.16 19.86
N PRO A 10 -2.28 21.11 21.03
CA PRO A 10 -1.58 21.10 22.30
C PRO A 10 -0.67 19.86 22.39
N TYR A 11 0.33 19.96 23.24
CA TYR A 11 1.23 18.82 23.51
C TYR A 11 0.43 17.59 23.97
N ASN A 12 0.76 16.45 23.37
CA ASN A 12 0.28 15.15 23.81
C ASN A 12 1.45 14.17 23.70
N GLU A 13 1.75 13.49 24.78
CA GLU A 13 2.84 12.53 24.88
C GLU A 13 2.74 11.43 23.81
N GLN A 14 1.54 10.98 23.49
CA GLN A 14 1.32 9.96 22.46
C GLN A 14 1.76 10.40 21.07
N TYR A 15 1.73 11.68 20.77
CA TYR A 15 2.21 12.21 19.48
C TYR A 15 3.73 12.10 19.34
N VAL A 16 4.47 12.14 20.45
CA VAL A 16 5.94 12.17 20.42
C VAL A 16 6.59 10.83 20.77
N GLN A 17 5.82 9.88 21.33
CA GLN A 17 6.31 8.54 21.70
C GLN A 17 6.14 7.48 20.60
N GLY A 18 6.14 7.87 19.32
CA GLY A 18 6.06 6.94 18.20
C GLY A 18 4.65 6.49 17.82
N ARG A 19 3.61 6.91 18.52
CA ARG A 19 2.21 6.58 18.22
C ARG A 19 1.52 7.57 17.28
N TRP A 20 2.24 8.55 16.78
CA TRP A 20 1.75 9.56 15.85
C TRP A 20 1.21 8.97 14.54
N ARG A 21 1.67 7.80 14.15
CA ARG A 21 1.25 7.10 12.93
C ARG A 21 -0.25 6.81 12.85
N GLY A 22 -0.94 6.69 13.95
CA GLY A 22 -2.39 6.49 13.99
C GLY A 22 -3.22 7.77 13.80
N TYR A 23 -2.59 8.93 13.75
CA TYR A 23 -3.31 10.21 13.63
C TYR A 23 -3.26 10.74 12.21
N HIS A 24 -4.42 10.90 11.59
CA HIS A 24 -4.57 11.34 10.20
C HIS A 24 -3.86 12.66 9.88
N ASP A 25 -3.73 13.58 10.84
CA ASP A 25 -3.03 14.86 10.62
C ASP A 25 -1.51 14.72 10.49
N PHE A 26 -0.93 13.66 11.03
CA PHE A 26 0.52 13.42 11.01
C PHE A 26 0.93 12.33 10.05
N ASP A 27 0.06 11.37 9.88
CA ASP A 27 0.26 10.22 9.00
C ASP A 27 -1.06 9.91 8.30
N SER A 28 -1.00 9.28 7.17
CA SER A 28 -2.19 9.03 6.36
C SER A 28 -2.81 7.66 6.61
N GLY A 29 -2.48 6.98 7.69
CA GLY A 29 -3.16 5.77 8.05
C GLY A 29 -2.28 4.59 8.46
N ALA A 30 -1.25 4.85 9.22
CA ALA A 30 -0.48 3.83 9.96
C ALA A 30 -0.21 2.53 9.17
N ARG A 31 -0.83 1.43 9.54
CA ARG A 31 -0.62 0.12 8.91
C ARG A 31 -0.93 0.11 7.43
N LEU A 32 -2.00 0.77 7.03
CA LEU A 32 -2.46 0.74 5.64
C LEU A 32 -1.51 1.51 4.71
N LEU A 33 -0.96 2.61 5.16
CA LEU A 33 -0.13 3.50 4.36
C LEU A 33 1.36 3.38 4.64
N ASP A 34 1.76 2.92 5.82
CA ASP A 34 3.15 2.64 6.16
C ASP A 34 3.53 1.24 5.61
N TRP A 35 3.16 0.19 6.31
CA TRP A 35 3.49 -1.18 5.90
C TRP A 35 2.61 -1.72 4.77
N GLY A 36 1.35 -1.29 4.72
CA GLY A 36 0.42 -1.66 3.65
C GLY A 36 0.88 -1.21 2.28
N ALA A 37 1.59 -0.08 2.18
CA ALA A 37 2.13 0.39 0.92
C ALA A 37 3.05 -0.64 0.25
N HIS A 38 3.86 -1.38 1.02
CA HIS A 38 4.72 -2.44 0.47
C HIS A 38 3.93 -3.57 -0.17
N THR A 39 2.84 -4.00 0.48
CA THR A 39 2.00 -5.09 -0.03
C THR A 39 1.11 -4.65 -1.18
N VAL A 40 0.58 -3.44 -1.11
CA VAL A 40 -0.24 -2.87 -2.19
C VAL A 40 0.61 -2.64 -3.44
N ASP A 41 1.83 -2.12 -3.29
CA ASP A 41 2.75 -1.95 -4.41
C ASP A 41 3.09 -3.28 -5.09
N LEU A 42 3.37 -4.32 -4.30
CA LEU A 42 3.59 -5.66 -4.83
C LEU A 42 2.37 -6.20 -5.58
N CYS A 43 1.15 -5.93 -5.10
CA CYS A 43 -0.08 -6.32 -5.78
C CYS A 43 -0.31 -5.50 -7.06
N GLN A 44 -0.04 -4.21 -7.05
CA GLN A 44 -0.07 -3.34 -8.22
C GLN A 44 0.87 -3.86 -9.32
N TRP A 45 2.12 -4.13 -8.94
CA TRP A 45 3.13 -4.68 -9.85
C TRP A 45 2.68 -6.03 -10.44
N ALA A 46 2.19 -6.96 -9.62
CA ALA A 46 1.74 -8.27 -10.08
C ALA A 46 0.53 -8.18 -11.02
N ASN A 47 -0.35 -7.18 -10.83
CA ASN A 47 -1.46 -6.89 -11.73
C ASN A 47 -1.05 -6.03 -12.94
N GLN A 48 0.24 -5.73 -13.11
CA GLN A 48 0.75 -4.82 -14.16
C GLN A 48 0.08 -3.43 -14.13
N ALA A 49 -0.27 -2.96 -12.94
CA ALA A 49 -1.04 -1.74 -12.71
C ALA A 49 -0.18 -0.53 -12.31
N ASP A 50 1.11 -0.51 -12.65
CA ASP A 50 2.03 0.59 -12.32
C ASP A 50 1.58 1.95 -12.89
N HIS A 51 0.70 1.94 -13.88
CA HIS A 51 0.17 3.14 -14.55
C HIS A 51 -1.27 3.48 -14.14
N THR A 52 -1.89 2.67 -13.30
CA THR A 52 -3.29 2.84 -12.86
C THR A 52 -3.46 2.44 -11.39
N MET A 53 -4.69 2.36 -10.92
CA MET A 53 -5.06 1.96 -9.57
C MET A 53 -6.46 1.35 -9.58
N PRO A 54 -6.92 0.73 -8.48
CA PRO A 54 -8.33 0.33 -8.39
C PRO A 54 -9.27 1.51 -8.60
N VAL A 55 -10.38 1.26 -9.28
CA VAL A 55 -11.39 2.30 -9.57
C VAL A 55 -12.52 2.31 -8.55
N LYS A 56 -12.74 1.22 -7.80
CA LYS A 56 -13.76 1.12 -6.78
C LYS A 56 -13.19 0.60 -5.47
N TYR A 57 -13.66 1.15 -4.36
CA TYR A 57 -13.23 0.81 -3.00
C TYR A 57 -14.48 0.59 -2.14
N GLU A 58 -14.67 -0.63 -1.66
CA GLU A 58 -15.85 -1.10 -0.95
C GLU A 58 -15.43 -1.59 0.45
N PRO A 59 -15.53 -0.73 1.47
CA PRO A 59 -15.21 -1.13 2.84
C PRO A 59 -16.33 -2.00 3.43
N ASN A 60 -15.95 -2.97 4.23
CA ASN A 60 -16.86 -3.76 5.05
C ASN A 60 -16.27 -3.96 6.45
N GLU A 61 -16.92 -4.69 7.32
CA GLU A 61 -16.49 -4.86 8.72
C GLU A 61 -15.10 -5.51 8.88
N GLN A 62 -14.57 -6.18 7.87
CA GLN A 62 -13.36 -6.98 7.97
C GLN A 62 -12.23 -6.51 7.04
N ASN A 63 -12.58 -5.98 5.87
CA ASN A 63 -11.61 -5.65 4.82
C ASN A 63 -12.12 -4.55 3.90
N ILE A 64 -11.29 -4.15 2.96
CA ILE A 64 -11.67 -3.26 1.87
C ILE A 64 -11.45 -4.01 0.57
N ILE A 65 -12.49 -4.12 -0.25
CA ILE A 65 -12.41 -4.70 -1.58
C ILE A 65 -12.16 -3.57 -2.57
N CYS A 66 -11.01 -3.61 -3.22
CA CYS A 66 -10.62 -2.63 -4.23
C CYS A 66 -10.67 -3.32 -5.59
N THR A 67 -11.46 -2.80 -6.53
CA THR A 67 -11.67 -3.41 -7.85
C THR A 67 -11.00 -2.57 -8.92
N TYR A 68 -10.14 -3.21 -9.72
CA TYR A 68 -9.51 -2.59 -10.91
C TYR A 68 -10.45 -2.64 -12.11
N GLU A 69 -10.20 -1.80 -13.12
CA GLU A 69 -10.95 -1.82 -14.40
C GLU A 69 -10.92 -3.18 -15.10
N ASN A 70 -9.83 -3.92 -14.98
CA ASN A 70 -9.70 -5.27 -15.55
C ASN A 70 -10.42 -6.36 -14.74
N GLY A 71 -11.17 -5.98 -13.69
CA GLY A 71 -11.94 -6.89 -12.84
C GLY A 71 -11.13 -7.61 -11.76
N VAL A 72 -9.82 -7.44 -11.71
CA VAL A 72 -8.99 -7.97 -10.62
C VAL A 72 -9.37 -7.27 -9.32
N LYS A 73 -9.42 -8.04 -8.23
CA LYS A 73 -9.71 -7.50 -6.90
C LYS A 73 -8.46 -7.51 -6.03
N LEU A 74 -8.15 -6.38 -5.48
CA LEU A 74 -7.21 -6.22 -4.37
C LEU A 74 -8.03 -6.20 -3.08
N VAL A 75 -7.88 -7.22 -2.26
CA VAL A 75 -8.52 -7.27 -0.95
C VAL A 75 -7.50 -6.85 0.10
N ILE A 76 -7.73 -5.72 0.72
CA ILE A 76 -6.92 -5.24 1.84
C ILE A 76 -7.57 -5.82 3.11
N ASP A 77 -7.06 -6.98 3.50
CA ASP A 77 -7.51 -7.71 4.66
C ASP A 77 -6.57 -7.40 5.83
N PHE A 78 -7.10 -6.75 6.83
CA PHE A 78 -6.34 -6.43 8.02
C PHE A 78 -7.16 -6.66 9.26
N LEU A 79 -6.45 -6.84 10.32
CA LEU A 79 -7.02 -7.10 11.61
C LEU A 79 -7.69 -5.85 12.17
N LYS A 80 -8.48 -6.03 13.16
CA LYS A 80 -9.45 -5.12 13.80
C LYS A 80 -9.09 -3.63 13.93
N ASP A 81 -7.84 -3.25 13.71
CA ASP A 81 -7.39 -1.86 13.80
C ASP A 81 -6.43 -1.52 12.66
N PRO A 82 -6.94 -1.02 11.54
CA PRO A 82 -6.12 -0.66 10.37
C PRO A 82 -5.20 0.53 10.64
N PHE A 83 -5.53 1.37 11.60
CA PHE A 83 -4.76 2.55 11.97
C PHE A 83 -3.93 2.35 13.25
N GLY A 84 -4.02 1.17 13.85
CA GLY A 84 -3.27 0.85 15.04
C GLY A 84 -1.82 0.46 14.79
N ASP A 85 -1.06 0.38 15.86
CA ASP A 85 0.33 -0.04 15.84
C ASP A 85 0.50 -1.52 15.48
N ARG A 86 1.64 -1.85 14.86
CA ARG A 86 2.02 -3.24 14.58
C ARG A 86 2.45 -3.96 15.84
N GLY A 87 1.75 -5.05 16.13
CA GLY A 87 2.21 -5.98 17.17
C GLY A 87 3.09 -7.10 16.60
N PRO A 88 3.82 -7.83 17.46
CA PRO A 88 4.70 -8.95 17.08
C PRO A 88 3.99 -10.07 16.30
N ARG A 89 2.67 -10.18 16.41
CA ARG A 89 1.83 -11.19 15.73
C ARG A 89 1.81 -11.09 14.21
N TRP A 90 2.31 -10.00 13.65
CA TRP A 90 2.38 -9.76 12.20
C TRP A 90 3.58 -10.42 11.54
N ILE A 91 4.57 -10.87 12.31
CA ILE A 91 5.76 -11.50 11.77
C ILE A 91 5.41 -12.97 11.51
N THR A 92 5.33 -13.34 10.23
CA THR A 92 5.13 -14.71 9.77
C THR A 92 6.42 -15.25 9.14
N ARG A 93 6.43 -16.52 8.76
CA ARG A 93 7.55 -17.06 7.96
C ARG A 93 7.72 -16.37 6.61
N LEU A 94 6.66 -15.74 6.09
CA LEU A 94 6.70 -14.94 4.86
C LEU A 94 7.22 -13.52 5.09
N GLY A 95 7.56 -13.18 6.32
CA GLY A 95 8.03 -11.87 6.72
C GLY A 95 6.92 -10.99 7.31
N THR A 96 7.06 -9.70 7.15
CA THR A 96 6.21 -8.69 7.78
C THR A 96 5.14 -8.12 6.86
N CYS A 97 5.25 -8.38 5.55
CA CYS A 97 4.37 -7.88 4.51
C CYS A 97 3.89 -9.03 3.59
N PRO A 98 3.14 -10.01 4.13
CA PRO A 98 2.67 -11.13 3.33
C PRO A 98 1.55 -10.71 2.39
N VAL A 99 1.57 -11.28 1.18
CA VAL A 99 0.51 -11.17 0.18
C VAL A 99 0.11 -12.55 -0.31
N ARG A 100 -1.14 -12.68 -0.75
CA ARG A 100 -1.66 -13.87 -1.42
C ARG A 100 -2.26 -13.48 -2.76
N PHE A 101 -1.77 -14.11 -3.81
CA PHE A 101 -2.35 -14.04 -5.13
C PHE A 101 -3.22 -15.27 -5.35
N VAL A 102 -4.46 -15.07 -5.78
CA VAL A 102 -5.42 -16.14 -6.03
C VAL A 102 -5.81 -16.10 -7.52
N GLY A 103 -5.57 -17.19 -8.21
CA GLY A 103 -5.97 -17.39 -9.60
C GLY A 103 -6.92 -18.57 -9.73
N SER A 104 -7.37 -18.83 -10.96
CA SER A 104 -8.27 -19.95 -11.31
C SER A 104 -7.68 -21.32 -11.01
N GLU A 105 -6.36 -21.46 -11.09
CA GLU A 105 -5.66 -22.75 -10.93
C GLU A 105 -5.07 -22.93 -9.52
N GLY A 106 -5.02 -21.86 -8.71
CA GLY A 106 -4.47 -21.97 -7.37
C GLY A 106 -4.05 -20.64 -6.78
N SER A 107 -3.15 -20.69 -5.81
CA SER A 107 -2.68 -19.49 -5.10
C SER A 107 -1.18 -19.50 -4.87
N VAL A 108 -0.61 -18.28 -4.80
CA VAL A 108 0.77 -18.03 -4.39
C VAL A 108 0.76 -17.08 -3.21
N GLU A 109 1.45 -17.45 -2.14
CA GLU A 109 1.70 -16.57 -1.00
C GLU A 109 3.19 -16.22 -0.97
N THR A 110 3.52 -14.96 -0.75
CA THR A 110 4.90 -14.49 -0.61
C THR A 110 4.95 -13.24 0.27
N GLY A 111 6.13 -12.74 0.54
CA GLY A 111 6.34 -11.52 1.33
C GLY A 111 7.79 -11.08 1.32
N ASP A 112 8.14 -10.20 2.21
CA ASP A 112 9.46 -9.58 2.31
C ASP A 112 10.58 -10.53 2.79
N SER A 113 10.25 -11.74 3.28
CA SER A 113 11.25 -12.80 3.51
C SER A 113 11.79 -13.42 2.23
N GLY A 114 11.08 -13.25 1.10
CA GLY A 114 11.37 -13.93 -0.17
C GLY A 114 10.97 -15.41 -0.19
N GLU A 115 10.33 -15.92 0.86
CA GLU A 115 9.72 -17.25 0.83
C GLU A 115 8.44 -17.25 0.02
N MET A 116 8.12 -18.39 -0.57
CA MET A 116 6.95 -18.55 -1.41
C MET A 116 6.23 -19.86 -1.05
N VAL A 117 4.91 -19.80 -1.01
CA VAL A 117 4.03 -20.95 -0.82
C VAL A 117 3.08 -21.03 -2.01
N VAL A 118 3.16 -22.11 -2.77
CA VAL A 118 2.33 -22.33 -3.96
C VAL A 118 1.35 -23.47 -3.68
N LYS A 119 0.09 -23.29 -4.02
CA LYS A 119 -0.98 -24.28 -3.89
C LYS A 119 -1.80 -24.33 -5.18
N PRO A 120 -2.15 -25.52 -5.73
CA PRO A 120 -1.66 -26.85 -5.29
C PRO A 120 -0.17 -27.06 -5.60
N ARG A 121 0.41 -28.11 -5.03
CA ARG A 121 1.84 -28.44 -5.20
C ARG A 121 2.22 -28.69 -6.69
N SER A 122 1.28 -29.09 -7.50
CA SER A 122 1.49 -29.29 -8.94
C SER A 122 1.90 -28.01 -9.64
N LEU A 123 1.41 -26.84 -9.21
CA LEU A 123 1.84 -25.55 -9.77
C LEU A 123 3.28 -25.20 -9.36
N ASP A 124 3.70 -25.57 -8.15
CA ASP A 124 5.07 -25.34 -7.72
C ASP A 124 6.09 -26.18 -8.52
N GLN A 125 5.69 -27.36 -8.97
CA GLN A 125 6.52 -28.24 -9.82
C GLN A 125 6.70 -27.71 -11.25
N GLN A 126 5.77 -26.89 -11.74
CA GLN A 126 5.87 -26.25 -13.05
C GLN A 126 6.81 -25.04 -13.04
N ARG A 127 7.19 -24.57 -11.88
CA ARG A 127 8.11 -23.45 -11.75
C ARG A 127 9.49 -23.88 -12.24
N SER A 128 9.93 -23.29 -13.37
CA SER A 128 11.32 -23.40 -13.79
C SER A 128 12.23 -22.96 -12.65
N SER A 129 13.25 -23.75 -12.34
CA SER A 129 14.17 -23.50 -11.23
C SER A 129 14.81 -22.11 -11.37
N THR A 130 14.19 -21.15 -10.76
CA THR A 130 14.75 -19.82 -10.69
C THR A 130 15.55 -19.68 -9.40
N LYS A 131 16.68 -19.02 -9.47
CA LYS A 131 17.44 -18.59 -8.30
C LYS A 131 16.47 -18.09 -7.23
N ARG A 132 16.56 -18.61 -6.01
CA ARG A 132 15.92 -17.97 -4.86
C ARG A 132 16.38 -16.51 -4.81
N VAL A 133 15.47 -15.61 -5.13
CA VAL A 133 15.71 -14.19 -4.90
C VAL A 133 15.41 -13.94 -3.42
N ARG A 134 16.36 -13.42 -2.69
CA ARG A 134 16.07 -12.92 -1.34
C ARG A 134 15.11 -11.75 -1.48
N GLY A 135 14.05 -11.72 -0.68
CA GLY A 135 12.99 -10.70 -0.76
C GLY A 135 13.47 -9.27 -0.59
N LEU A 136 14.59 -9.05 0.11
CA LEU A 136 15.20 -7.75 0.28
C LEU A 136 16.64 -7.78 -0.24
N ASP A 137 16.82 -7.63 -1.55
CA ASP A 137 18.14 -7.41 -2.14
C ASP A 137 18.44 -5.92 -2.24
N VAL A 138 18.96 -5.37 -1.15
CA VAL A 138 19.38 -3.97 -1.06
C VAL A 138 20.45 -3.65 -2.12
N SER A 139 21.32 -4.61 -2.47
CA SER A 139 22.36 -4.41 -3.46
C SER A 139 21.80 -4.21 -4.86
N ALA A 140 20.78 -5.01 -5.24
CA ALA A 140 20.12 -4.85 -6.54
C ALA A 140 19.36 -3.52 -6.62
N HIS A 141 18.70 -3.11 -5.56
CA HIS A 141 17.99 -1.84 -5.49
C HIS A 141 18.98 -0.64 -5.62
N SER A 142 20.05 -0.65 -4.86
CA SER A 142 21.07 0.40 -4.94
C SER A 142 21.75 0.44 -6.32
N ARG A 143 22.02 -0.72 -6.91
CA ARG A 143 22.57 -0.81 -8.27
C ARG A 143 21.63 -0.18 -9.29
N ASN A 144 20.35 -0.48 -9.24
CA ASN A 144 19.36 0.12 -10.14
C ASN A 144 19.38 1.64 -10.04
N PHE A 145 19.49 2.21 -8.85
CA PHE A 145 19.62 3.65 -8.66
C PHE A 145 20.86 4.21 -9.38
N PHE A 146 22.05 3.65 -9.13
CA PHE A 146 23.28 4.14 -9.74
C PHE A 146 23.33 3.95 -11.26
N GLU A 147 22.77 2.86 -11.77
CA GLU A 147 22.64 2.64 -13.21
C GLU A 147 21.67 3.66 -13.84
N SER A 148 20.60 4.00 -13.16
CA SER A 148 19.65 5.03 -13.59
C SER A 148 20.26 6.43 -13.58
N VAL A 149 21.11 6.74 -12.60
CA VAL A 149 21.90 8.00 -12.59
C VAL A 149 22.78 8.11 -13.84
N LYS A 150 23.43 7.03 -14.26
CA LYS A 150 24.29 7.00 -15.45
C LYS A 150 23.50 7.02 -16.76
N SER A 151 22.48 6.18 -16.85
CA SER A 151 21.70 5.99 -18.08
C SER A 151 20.62 7.04 -18.30
N ARG A 152 20.25 7.79 -17.26
CA ARG A 152 19.09 8.70 -17.21
C ARG A 152 17.74 8.00 -17.46
N LYS A 153 17.68 6.68 -17.35
CA LYS A 153 16.44 5.93 -17.40
C LYS A 153 15.74 5.96 -16.03
N PRO A 154 14.40 5.88 -15.98
CA PRO A 154 13.70 5.77 -14.72
C PRO A 154 14.17 4.56 -13.90
N THR A 155 14.17 4.71 -12.58
CA THR A 155 14.34 3.56 -11.67
C THR A 155 13.12 2.66 -11.70
N VAL A 156 13.27 1.40 -11.27
CA VAL A 156 12.13 0.48 -11.14
C VAL A 156 11.07 1.07 -10.22
N CYS A 157 11.49 1.56 -9.05
CA CYS A 157 10.62 2.28 -8.14
C CYS A 157 10.78 3.79 -8.39
N ASN A 158 10.02 4.31 -9.33
CA ASN A 158 10.03 5.72 -9.70
C ASN A 158 8.81 6.46 -9.12
N PRO A 159 8.80 7.81 -9.13
CA PRO A 159 7.70 8.59 -8.53
C PRO A 159 6.31 8.25 -9.09
N THR A 160 6.19 7.88 -10.36
CA THR A 160 4.91 7.51 -10.97
C THR A 160 4.36 6.22 -10.39
N VAL A 161 5.19 5.19 -10.31
CA VAL A 161 4.81 3.89 -9.70
C VAL A 161 4.42 4.10 -8.24
N MET A 162 5.27 4.78 -7.46
CA MET A 162 4.99 5.07 -6.06
C MET A 162 3.70 5.85 -5.87
N ARG A 163 3.46 6.85 -6.71
CA ARG A 163 2.24 7.66 -6.66
C ARG A 163 1.00 6.78 -6.78
N ARG A 164 0.96 5.85 -7.76
CA ARG A 164 -0.20 4.99 -7.98
C ARG A 164 -0.46 4.04 -6.81
N SER A 165 0.57 3.43 -6.27
CA SER A 165 0.46 2.57 -5.09
C SER A 165 -0.02 3.33 -3.86
N HIS A 166 0.49 4.55 -3.64
CA HIS A 166 0.04 5.37 -2.52
C HIS A 166 -1.39 5.88 -2.69
N ILE A 167 -1.81 6.28 -3.90
CA ILE A 167 -3.20 6.67 -4.14
C ILE A 167 -4.14 5.50 -3.85
N ALA A 168 -3.80 4.28 -4.27
CA ALA A 168 -4.59 3.09 -3.95
C ALA A 168 -4.75 2.90 -2.44
N CYS A 169 -3.68 3.07 -1.66
CA CYS A 169 -3.72 3.00 -0.20
C CYS A 169 -4.56 4.14 0.41
N HIS A 170 -4.37 5.37 -0.06
CA HIS A 170 -5.11 6.53 0.44
C HIS A 170 -6.61 6.44 0.14
N ALA A 171 -6.98 6.03 -1.07
CA ALA A 171 -8.37 5.85 -1.44
C ALA A 171 -9.05 4.75 -0.59
N ALA A 172 -8.34 3.65 -0.34
CA ALA A 172 -8.81 2.62 0.58
C ALA A 172 -8.99 3.15 2.01
N ALA A 173 -8.02 3.93 2.50
CA ALA A 173 -8.12 4.55 3.82
C ALA A 173 -9.32 5.51 3.93
N LEU A 174 -9.57 6.32 2.89
CA LEU A 174 -10.72 7.21 2.86
C LEU A 174 -12.05 6.45 2.81
N ALA A 175 -12.15 5.38 2.01
CA ALA A 175 -13.34 4.53 2.01
C ALA A 175 -13.60 3.95 3.41
N TRP A 176 -12.56 3.50 4.10
CA TRP A 176 -12.67 3.00 5.47
C TRP A 176 -13.07 4.09 6.47
N ILE A 177 -12.49 5.28 6.40
CA ILE A 177 -12.83 6.39 7.31
C ILE A 177 -14.27 6.85 7.10
N LEU A 178 -14.70 6.94 5.84
CA LEU A 178 -16.03 7.40 5.47
C LEU A 178 -17.10 6.30 5.58
N GLN A 179 -16.70 5.04 5.75
CA GLN A 179 -17.58 3.87 5.86
C GLN A 179 -18.59 3.78 4.71
N ARG A 180 -18.14 4.06 3.50
CA ARG A 180 -18.95 3.93 2.28
C ARG A 180 -18.09 3.61 1.06
N ASP A 181 -18.74 3.13 0.03
CA ASP A 181 -18.14 2.89 -1.27
C ASP A 181 -17.65 4.20 -1.88
N LEU A 182 -16.44 4.14 -2.45
CA LEU A 182 -15.86 5.24 -3.20
C LEU A 182 -15.50 4.76 -4.60
N THR A 183 -15.74 5.62 -5.59
CA THR A 183 -15.29 5.43 -6.97
C THR A 183 -14.28 6.52 -7.30
N ILE A 184 -13.15 6.16 -7.88
CA ILE A 184 -12.11 7.10 -8.32
C ILE A 184 -11.92 6.99 -9.83
N ASP A 185 -11.74 8.12 -10.49
CA ASP A 185 -11.28 8.18 -11.87
C ASP A 185 -9.74 8.15 -11.89
N PRO A 186 -9.10 7.10 -12.45
CA PRO A 186 -7.64 7.00 -12.49
C PRO A 186 -6.95 8.08 -13.33
N ALA A 187 -7.66 8.69 -14.29
CA ALA A 187 -7.09 9.71 -15.16
C ALA A 187 -6.97 11.06 -14.44
N THR A 188 -8.01 11.44 -13.71
CA THR A 188 -8.07 12.70 -12.96
C THR A 188 -7.64 12.54 -11.50
N GLU A 189 -7.57 11.30 -11.02
CA GLU A 189 -7.30 10.94 -9.62
C GLU A 189 -8.30 11.58 -8.66
N THR A 190 -9.55 11.77 -9.11
CA THR A 190 -10.63 12.37 -8.31
C THR A 190 -11.71 11.35 -8.00
N PHE A 191 -12.32 11.46 -6.82
CA PHE A 191 -13.49 10.67 -6.49
C PHE A 191 -14.70 11.19 -7.29
N VAL A 192 -15.41 10.26 -7.93
CA VAL A 192 -16.57 10.57 -8.76
C VAL A 192 -17.75 10.95 -7.87
N ASP A 193 -18.34 12.09 -8.10
CA ASP A 193 -19.54 12.60 -7.42
C ASP A 193 -19.44 12.61 -5.89
N ASP A 194 -18.22 12.69 -5.33
CA ASP A 194 -17.99 12.72 -3.88
C ASP A 194 -17.11 13.91 -3.46
N ALA A 195 -17.76 15.02 -3.16
CA ALA A 195 -17.09 16.26 -2.75
C ALA A 195 -16.35 16.11 -1.41
N GLU A 196 -16.89 15.30 -0.47
CA GLU A 196 -16.25 15.08 0.83
C GLU A 196 -14.97 14.26 0.69
N ALA A 197 -15.00 13.15 -0.05
CA ALA A 197 -13.82 12.36 -0.32
C ALA A 197 -12.75 13.18 -1.06
N ASN A 198 -13.17 14.00 -2.04
CA ASN A 198 -12.26 14.89 -2.76
C ASN A 198 -11.62 15.95 -1.85
N ARG A 199 -12.35 16.49 -0.89
CA ARG A 199 -11.81 17.42 0.10
C ARG A 199 -10.74 16.76 0.99
N LEU A 200 -10.93 15.49 1.34
CA LEU A 200 -10.01 14.74 2.19
C LEU A 200 -8.72 14.29 1.47
N ARG A 201 -8.64 14.42 0.15
CA ARG A 201 -7.39 14.20 -0.59
C ARG A 201 -6.31 15.24 -0.26
N TYR A 202 -6.70 16.34 0.32
CA TYR A 202 -5.81 17.46 0.62
C TYR A 202 -5.92 17.85 2.09
N ARG A 203 -4.77 18.13 2.68
CA ARG A 203 -4.66 18.72 4.03
C ARG A 203 -4.00 20.08 3.90
N ALA A 204 -4.74 21.11 4.28
CA ALA A 204 -4.18 22.46 4.30
C ALA A 204 -2.98 22.51 5.25
N PRO A 205 -1.80 22.95 4.79
CA PRO A 205 -0.67 23.15 5.69
C PRO A 205 -0.98 24.29 6.66
N ARG A 206 -0.40 24.19 7.85
CA ARG A 206 -0.42 25.30 8.80
C ARG A 206 0.37 26.47 8.22
N GLU A 207 -0.18 27.67 8.36
CA GLU A 207 0.59 28.89 8.10
C GLU A 207 1.70 29.03 9.13
N TRP A 208 2.89 29.31 8.66
CA TRP A 208 4.04 29.58 9.52
C TRP A 208 4.05 31.08 9.85
N ALA A 209 3.94 31.41 11.12
CA ALA A 209 4.13 32.77 11.60
C ALA A 209 5.61 33.15 11.60
#